data_0d9afa1fbb5506e58d28a8e2cc65657f
#
_entry.id   0d9afa1fbb5506e58d28a8e2cc65657f
#
_cell.length_a   1.000
_cell.length_b   1.000
_cell.length_c   1.000
_cell.angle_alpha   90.00
_cell.angle_beta   90.00
_cell.angle_gamma   90.00
#
_symmetry.space_group_name_H-M   'P 1'
#
loop_
_entity.id
_entity.type
_entity.pdbx_description
1 polymer ?
#
loop_
_entity_poly.entity_id
_entity_poly.type
_entity_poly.pdbx_seq_one_letter_code
_entity_poly.pdbx_strand_id
1 'polypeptide(L)'
;MLRLFADKTDIKDRVLYLDTDVLCRKDFRDFYYQNMDGIEIAGVSDYYGRWLFGDGYINSGVMLMNMRMIRQNGLLEKCREQCIRKEMFMPDQTAVNTFATRVNLCGRKFNDQRRLHDNTVFQHFTTTFRVFPVIRTVSVKPWEIDKMHNILGLHEYDELLDSYNREHEEYMAVSRIPVFFSINEQYAPYLAVCLKSLAVHVACDERYRIIVMCDNVKNITMIQLRNVIKDYENICLLYTSDAA
;
A
#
# COMPACT_ATOMS: atom_id res chain seq x y z
N MET A 1 -9.41 3.69 -0.76
CA MET A 1 -10.11 3.74 0.56
C MET A 1 -9.63 2.70 1.60
N LEU A 2 -8.83 1.69 1.25
CA LEU A 2 -8.36 0.65 2.20
C LEU A 2 -7.62 1.20 3.43
N ARG A 3 -6.93 2.35 3.29
CA ARG A 3 -6.26 3.03 4.41
C ARG A 3 -7.18 3.34 5.60
N LEU A 4 -8.47 3.53 5.34
CA LEU A 4 -9.45 3.81 6.39
C LEU A 4 -9.82 2.58 7.24
N PHE A 5 -9.28 1.41 6.93
CA PHE A 5 -9.47 0.17 7.70
C PHE A 5 -8.26 -0.21 8.56
N ALA A 6 -7.26 0.65 8.68
CA ALA A 6 -6.08 0.39 9.51
C ALA A 6 -6.45 0.13 10.99
N ASP A 7 -7.55 0.71 11.49
CA ASP A 7 -8.06 0.47 12.84
C ASP A 7 -8.56 -0.97 13.08
N LYS A 8 -8.84 -1.72 12.01
CA LYS A 8 -9.28 -3.12 12.07
C LYS A 8 -8.12 -4.12 12.12
N THR A 9 -6.88 -3.64 12.01
CA THR A 9 -5.67 -4.48 12.15
C THR A 9 -5.31 -4.69 13.63
N ASP A 10 -4.48 -5.70 13.90
CA ASP A 10 -3.97 -5.97 15.26
C ASP A 10 -2.83 -5.04 15.71
N ILE A 11 -2.43 -4.10 14.86
CA ILE A 11 -1.34 -3.16 15.16
C ILE A 11 -1.81 -2.16 16.23
N LYS A 12 -1.14 -2.17 17.37
CA LYS A 12 -1.59 -1.44 18.57
C LYS A 12 -1.04 -0.03 18.69
N ASP A 13 0.17 0.21 18.21
CA ASP A 13 0.91 1.44 18.50
C ASP A 13 0.85 2.43 17.34
N ARG A 14 1.62 2.25 16.29
CA ARG A 14 1.67 3.17 15.15
C ARG A 14 1.76 2.44 13.82
N VAL A 15 1.25 3.07 12.78
CA VAL A 15 1.30 2.59 11.40
C VAL A 15 1.85 3.68 10.51
N LEU A 16 2.89 3.36 9.74
CA LEU A 16 3.26 4.14 8.57
C LEU A 16 2.46 3.63 7.38
N TYR A 17 1.56 4.47 6.88
CA TYR A 17 0.82 4.21 5.66
C TYR A 17 1.51 4.88 4.47
N LEU A 18 1.67 4.13 3.39
CA LEU A 18 2.19 4.61 2.12
C LEU A 18 1.26 4.19 0.98
N ASP A 19 0.98 5.09 0.06
CA ASP A 19 0.33 4.74 -1.21
C ASP A 19 1.32 3.96 -2.09
N THR A 20 0.81 3.13 -2.99
CA THR A 20 1.63 2.28 -3.88
C THR A 20 2.44 3.07 -4.91
N ASP A 21 2.14 4.35 -5.08
CA ASP A 21 2.87 5.28 -5.94
C ASP A 21 3.81 6.21 -5.15
N VAL A 22 4.27 5.74 -3.99
CA VAL A 22 5.30 6.39 -3.16
C VAL A 22 6.58 5.58 -3.23
N LEU A 23 7.71 6.24 -3.59
CA LEU A 23 9.04 5.65 -3.54
C LEU A 23 9.84 6.21 -2.35
N CYS A 24 10.43 5.31 -1.56
CA CYS A 24 11.32 5.66 -0.47
C CYS A 24 12.75 5.85 -1.03
N ARG A 25 13.37 6.99 -0.76
CA ARG A 25 14.70 7.36 -1.25
C ARG A 25 15.77 7.41 -0.16
N LYS A 26 15.35 7.65 1.07
CA LYS A 26 16.25 7.84 2.20
C LYS A 26 15.66 7.25 3.47
N ASP A 27 16.49 7.14 4.48
CA ASP A 27 16.10 6.71 5.81
C ASP A 27 14.89 7.54 6.32
N PHE A 28 13.85 6.84 6.71
CA PHE A 28 12.60 7.43 7.20
C PHE A 28 12.41 7.30 8.71
N ARG A 29 13.41 6.80 9.44
CA ARG A 29 13.29 6.57 10.89
C ARG A 29 12.93 7.84 11.65
N ASP A 30 13.45 9.00 11.26
CA ASP A 30 13.09 10.28 11.86
C ASP A 30 11.59 10.58 11.76
N PHE A 31 10.96 10.17 10.65
CA PHE A 31 9.51 10.30 10.49
C PHE A 31 8.75 9.26 11.32
N TYR A 32 9.23 8.01 11.34
CA TYR A 32 8.54 6.93 12.02
C TYR A 32 8.63 7.06 13.56
N TYR A 33 9.81 7.43 14.09
CA TYR A 33 10.05 7.50 15.53
C TYR A 33 9.80 8.87 16.16
N GLN A 34 9.25 9.83 15.39
CA GLN A 34 8.87 11.11 15.94
C GLN A 34 7.89 10.97 17.11
N ASN A 35 7.83 11.98 17.99
CA ASN A 35 6.87 11.99 19.08
C ASN A 35 5.44 12.10 18.52
N MET A 36 4.58 11.16 18.90
CA MET A 36 3.17 11.09 18.52
C MET A 36 2.24 11.25 19.75
N ASP A 37 2.75 11.76 20.88
CA ASP A 37 1.94 11.95 22.08
C ASP A 37 0.87 13.01 21.82
N GLY A 38 -0.39 12.63 22.03
CA GLY A 38 -1.51 13.51 21.77
C GLY A 38 -1.79 13.79 20.28
N ILE A 39 -1.05 13.17 19.35
CA ILE A 39 -1.21 13.32 17.89
C ILE A 39 -1.91 12.09 17.32
N GLU A 40 -2.92 12.31 16.48
CA GLU A 40 -3.63 11.25 15.76
C GLU A 40 -2.88 10.84 14.50
N ILE A 41 -2.47 11.84 13.71
CA ILE A 41 -1.81 11.65 12.41
C ILE A 41 -0.67 12.64 12.27
N ALA A 42 0.49 12.17 11.79
CA ALA A 42 1.52 13.03 11.24
C ALA A 42 1.56 12.85 9.72
N GLY A 43 1.61 13.95 9.00
CA GLY A 43 1.58 13.99 7.54
C GLY A 43 2.11 15.30 6.98
N VAL A 44 2.08 15.43 5.66
CA VAL A 44 2.55 16.61 4.94
C VAL A 44 1.39 17.28 4.22
N SER A 45 1.35 18.61 4.20
CA SER A 45 0.33 19.35 3.49
C SER A 45 0.22 18.91 2.02
N ASP A 46 -0.99 18.73 1.55
CA ASP A 46 -1.25 18.47 0.13
C ASP A 46 -0.88 19.71 -0.70
N TYR A 47 -0.15 19.48 -1.79
CA TYR A 47 0.36 20.60 -2.59
C TYR A 47 -0.74 21.49 -3.17
N TYR A 48 -1.82 20.88 -3.68
CA TYR A 48 -2.95 21.62 -4.22
C TYR A 48 -4.03 21.88 -3.19
N GLY A 49 -4.26 20.91 -2.30
CA GLY A 49 -5.27 20.98 -1.26
C GLY A 49 -5.08 22.17 -0.30
N ARG A 50 -3.82 22.51 0.00
CA ARG A 50 -3.54 23.68 0.85
C ARG A 50 -4.06 25.00 0.29
N TRP A 51 -4.11 25.14 -1.04
CA TRP A 51 -4.64 26.35 -1.70
C TRP A 51 -6.17 26.42 -1.67
N LEU A 52 -6.82 25.25 -1.62
CA LEU A 52 -8.28 25.14 -1.63
C LEU A 52 -8.88 25.06 -0.23
N PHE A 53 -8.16 24.42 0.72
CA PHE A 53 -8.69 24.07 2.04
C PHE A 53 -7.83 24.58 3.20
N GLY A 54 -6.69 25.24 2.91
CA GLY A 54 -5.77 25.76 3.91
C GLY A 54 -4.54 24.87 4.16
N ASP A 55 -3.49 25.46 4.75
CA ASP A 55 -2.17 24.82 4.93
C ASP A 55 -2.20 23.55 5.78
N GLY A 56 -3.21 23.40 6.64
CA GLY A 56 -3.41 22.20 7.46
C GLY A 56 -3.95 20.99 6.73
N TYR A 57 -4.38 21.13 5.47
CA TYR A 57 -4.92 20.02 4.68
C TYR A 57 -3.80 19.08 4.25
N ILE A 58 -3.74 17.88 4.86
CA ILE A 58 -2.69 16.89 4.60
C ILE A 58 -3.01 16.03 3.39
N ASN A 59 -1.94 15.61 2.68
CA ASN A 59 -2.03 14.57 1.68
C ASN A 59 -2.01 13.19 2.35
N SER A 60 -2.98 12.35 2.03
CA SER A 60 -3.19 11.05 2.68
C SER A 60 -2.32 9.92 2.12
N GLY A 61 -1.47 10.17 1.13
CA GLY A 61 -0.62 9.13 0.54
C GLY A 61 0.59 8.75 1.39
N VAL A 62 0.99 9.60 2.33
CA VAL A 62 2.01 9.29 3.35
C VAL A 62 1.50 9.79 4.69
N MET A 63 1.21 8.87 5.60
CA MET A 63 0.72 9.20 6.95
C MET A 63 1.36 8.31 8.00
N LEU A 64 1.81 8.89 9.10
CA LEU A 64 2.09 8.16 10.32
C LEU A 64 0.87 8.26 11.24
N MET A 65 0.28 7.13 11.56
CA MET A 65 -0.96 7.03 12.31
C MET A 65 -0.70 6.51 13.73
N ASN A 66 -1.19 7.20 14.75
CA ASN A 66 -1.22 6.73 16.13
C ASN A 66 -2.47 5.88 16.35
N MET A 67 -2.31 4.57 16.27
CA MET A 67 -3.44 3.64 16.28
C MET A 67 -4.22 3.63 17.59
N ARG A 68 -3.55 3.94 18.71
CA ARG A 68 -4.21 4.07 20.02
C ARG A 68 -5.20 5.23 20.01
N MET A 69 -4.73 6.42 19.62
CA MET A 69 -5.57 7.62 19.58
C MET A 69 -6.68 7.52 18.54
N ILE A 70 -6.35 6.99 17.37
CA ILE A 70 -7.30 6.80 16.27
C ILE A 70 -8.48 5.90 16.71
N ARG A 71 -8.20 4.79 17.42
CA ARG A 71 -9.25 3.92 17.94
C ARG A 71 -10.05 4.57 19.06
N GLN A 72 -9.38 5.24 20.00
CA GLN A 72 -10.05 5.94 21.10
C GLN A 72 -11.04 6.99 20.59
N ASN A 73 -10.68 7.71 19.54
CA ASN A 73 -11.50 8.81 19.00
C ASN A 73 -12.47 8.33 17.89
N GLY A 74 -12.39 7.08 17.47
CA GLY A 74 -13.20 6.54 16.36
C GLY A 74 -12.93 7.25 15.03
N LEU A 75 -11.70 7.77 14.81
CA LEU A 75 -11.38 8.63 13.66
C LEU A 75 -11.68 7.95 12.33
N LEU A 76 -11.12 6.76 12.10
CA LEU A 76 -11.28 6.08 10.81
C LEU A 76 -12.70 5.57 10.58
N GLU A 77 -13.44 5.27 11.64
CA GLU A 77 -14.86 4.93 11.55
C GLU A 77 -15.69 6.11 11.05
N LYS A 78 -15.51 7.30 11.64
CA LYS A 78 -16.15 8.54 11.18
C LYS A 78 -15.81 8.85 9.72
N CYS A 79 -14.54 8.63 9.33
CA CYS A 79 -14.11 8.80 7.93
C CYS A 79 -14.87 7.87 6.99
N ARG A 80 -14.99 6.57 7.33
CA ARG A 80 -15.75 5.60 6.52
C ARG A 80 -17.21 5.98 6.40
N GLU A 81 -17.85 6.36 7.50
CA GLU A 81 -19.25 6.81 7.49
C GLU A 81 -19.46 8.01 6.57
N GLN A 82 -18.58 8.99 6.62
CA GLN A 82 -18.66 10.16 5.73
C GLN A 82 -18.48 9.77 4.27
N CYS A 83 -17.53 8.89 3.95
CA CYS A 83 -17.31 8.41 2.58
C CYS A 83 -18.53 7.66 2.01
N ILE A 84 -19.33 7.01 2.86
CA ILE A 84 -20.58 6.34 2.45
C ILE A 84 -21.70 7.35 2.24
N ARG A 85 -21.79 8.37 3.10
CA ARG A 85 -22.92 9.30 3.11
C ARG A 85 -22.81 10.43 2.09
N LYS A 86 -21.60 10.78 1.67
CA LYS A 86 -21.36 11.98 0.86
C LYS A 86 -20.36 11.72 -0.23
N GLU A 87 -20.72 12.03 -1.47
CA GLU A 87 -19.76 12.14 -2.56
C GLU A 87 -18.82 13.34 -2.32
N MET A 88 -17.54 13.10 -2.39
CA MET A 88 -16.50 14.09 -2.14
C MET A 88 -15.39 13.99 -3.17
N PHE A 89 -14.78 15.11 -3.47
CA PHE A 89 -13.51 15.11 -4.19
C PHE A 89 -12.41 14.55 -3.27
N MET A 90 -11.69 13.50 -3.69
CA MET A 90 -10.74 12.75 -2.86
C MET A 90 -11.38 12.27 -1.52
N PRO A 91 -12.33 11.32 -1.57
CA PRO A 91 -13.21 11.02 -0.43
C PRO A 91 -12.47 10.70 0.86
N ASP A 92 -11.48 9.80 0.81
CA ASP A 92 -10.72 9.36 1.97
C ASP A 92 -9.78 10.43 2.52
N GLN A 93 -9.10 11.18 1.64
CA GLN A 93 -8.25 12.30 2.06
C GLN A 93 -9.09 13.41 2.69
N THR A 94 -10.22 13.77 2.07
CA THR A 94 -11.11 14.81 2.62
C THR A 94 -11.72 14.38 3.94
N ALA A 95 -12.13 13.11 4.09
CA ALA A 95 -12.67 12.61 5.35
C ALA A 95 -11.62 12.66 6.47
N VAL A 96 -10.39 12.24 6.20
CA VAL A 96 -9.28 12.34 7.18
C VAL A 96 -9.07 13.79 7.60
N ASN A 97 -8.99 14.72 6.65
CA ASN A 97 -8.80 16.13 6.95
C ASN A 97 -10.01 16.80 7.65
N THR A 98 -11.19 16.21 7.54
CA THR A 98 -12.40 16.70 8.23
C THR A 98 -12.39 16.28 9.70
N PHE A 99 -11.98 15.06 10.00
CA PHE A 99 -12.17 14.50 11.34
C PHE A 99 -10.89 14.43 12.18
N ALA A 100 -9.70 14.43 11.57
CA ALA A 100 -8.47 14.51 12.32
C ALA A 100 -8.27 15.90 12.92
N THR A 101 -8.32 16.00 14.24
CA THR A 101 -8.21 17.26 14.97
C THR A 101 -6.83 17.52 15.53
N ARG A 102 -6.01 16.48 15.65
CA ARG A 102 -4.67 16.52 16.23
C ARG A 102 -3.65 16.02 15.22
N VAL A 103 -3.31 16.89 14.28
CA VAL A 103 -2.41 16.61 13.17
C VAL A 103 -1.06 17.27 13.41
N ASN A 104 0.03 16.50 13.28
CA ASN A 104 1.37 17.04 13.19
C ASN A 104 1.77 17.25 11.74
N LEU A 105 1.97 18.50 11.34
CA LEU A 105 2.42 18.84 9.99
C LEU A 105 3.94 18.68 9.90
N CYS A 106 4.37 17.75 9.06
CA CYS A 106 5.76 17.44 8.82
C CYS A 106 6.32 18.17 7.60
N GLY A 107 7.63 18.25 7.52
CA GLY A 107 8.33 18.85 6.41
C GLY A 107 8.10 18.09 5.09
N ARG A 108 8.09 18.83 3.98
CA ARG A 108 7.90 18.35 2.61
C ARG A 108 8.68 17.07 2.28
N LYS A 109 9.90 16.91 2.78
CA LYS A 109 10.78 15.76 2.48
C LYS A 109 10.11 14.40 2.76
N PHE A 110 9.10 14.36 3.63
CA PHE A 110 8.39 13.13 3.99
C PHE A 110 7.15 12.84 3.13
N ASN A 111 6.82 13.71 2.20
CA ASN A 111 5.82 13.47 1.15
C ASN A 111 6.03 14.51 0.03
N ASP A 112 7.05 14.31 -0.77
CA ASP A 112 7.40 15.23 -1.86
C ASP A 112 6.56 14.91 -3.10
N GLN A 113 5.64 15.81 -3.41
CA GLN A 113 4.54 15.55 -4.35
C GLN A 113 4.78 16.06 -5.77
N ARG A 114 5.81 16.88 -6.01
CA ARG A 114 6.00 17.54 -7.30
C ARG A 114 7.37 17.39 -7.90
N ARG A 115 8.38 17.65 -7.13
CA ARG A 115 9.77 17.67 -7.56
C ARG A 115 10.59 16.79 -6.66
N LEU A 116 11.57 16.18 -7.27
CA LEU A 116 12.61 15.53 -6.52
C LEU A 116 13.56 16.59 -5.97
N HIS A 117 13.88 16.48 -4.68
CA HIS A 117 14.85 17.32 -4.01
C HIS A 117 15.90 16.43 -3.34
N ASP A 118 17.10 16.95 -3.12
CA ASP A 118 18.21 16.18 -2.56
C ASP A 118 17.87 15.58 -1.18
N ASN A 119 17.02 16.25 -0.41
CA ASN A 119 16.60 15.81 0.91
C ASN A 119 15.27 15.02 0.93
N THR A 120 14.70 14.67 -0.22
CA THR A 120 13.46 13.90 -0.30
C THR A 120 13.65 12.52 0.31
N VAL A 121 12.78 12.17 1.26
CA VAL A 121 12.69 10.85 1.88
C VAL A 121 11.66 9.98 1.17
N PHE A 122 10.44 10.50 1.03
CA PHE A 122 9.39 9.85 0.24
C PHE A 122 9.01 10.74 -0.93
N GLN A 123 9.14 10.22 -2.14
CA GLN A 123 8.58 10.84 -3.34
C GLN A 123 7.24 10.21 -3.67
N HIS A 124 6.23 11.05 -3.80
CA HIS A 124 4.86 10.64 -4.09
C HIS A 124 4.45 11.11 -5.49
N PHE A 125 4.15 10.19 -6.37
CA PHE A 125 3.79 10.44 -7.76
C PHE A 125 2.31 10.80 -7.89
N THR A 126 1.93 11.95 -7.32
CA THR A 126 0.55 12.45 -7.36
C THR A 126 0.19 12.99 -8.74
N THR A 127 -1.10 13.08 -9.02
CA THR A 127 -1.61 13.77 -10.20
C THR A 127 -1.30 15.27 -10.10
N THR A 128 -0.76 15.85 -11.16
CA THR A 128 -0.44 17.28 -11.25
C THR A 128 -1.30 17.97 -12.29
N PHE A 129 -1.49 19.28 -12.14
CA PHE A 129 -2.20 20.11 -13.11
C PHE A 129 -1.18 20.91 -13.95
N ARG A 130 -1.30 20.85 -15.27
CA ARG A 130 -0.61 21.75 -16.20
C ARG A 130 -1.64 22.73 -16.77
N VAL A 131 -1.32 24.02 -16.71
CA VAL A 131 -2.26 25.10 -17.07
C VAL A 131 -2.07 25.57 -18.51
N PHE A 132 -0.87 25.40 -19.08
CA PHE A 132 -0.55 25.88 -20.43
C PHE A 132 -0.22 24.73 -21.37
N PRO A 133 -0.66 24.73 -22.66
CA PRO A 133 -1.56 25.69 -23.32
C PRO A 133 -3.03 25.51 -22.97
N VAL A 134 -3.40 24.36 -22.41
CA VAL A 134 -4.75 24.01 -21.94
C VAL A 134 -4.65 23.36 -20.57
N ILE A 135 -5.60 23.63 -19.70
CA ILE A 135 -5.67 22.97 -18.38
C ILE A 135 -5.85 21.47 -18.60
N ARG A 136 -4.88 20.69 -18.17
CA ARG A 136 -4.92 19.23 -18.22
C ARG A 136 -4.31 18.62 -16.96
N THR A 137 -4.82 17.48 -16.57
CA THR A 137 -4.20 16.65 -15.55
C THR A 137 -3.07 15.83 -16.15
N VAL A 138 -1.96 15.73 -15.43
CA VAL A 138 -0.83 14.87 -15.77
C VAL A 138 -0.61 13.95 -14.59
N SER A 139 -0.80 12.66 -14.83
CA SER A 139 -0.49 11.62 -13.86
C SER A 139 0.64 10.75 -14.42
N VAL A 140 1.76 10.72 -13.73
CA VAL A 140 2.88 9.83 -14.03
C VAL A 140 3.07 8.93 -12.82
N LYS A 141 3.13 7.63 -13.05
CA LYS A 141 3.32 6.65 -11.98
C LYS A 141 4.74 6.08 -12.03
N PRO A 142 5.30 5.62 -10.89
CA PRO A 142 6.68 5.16 -10.84
C PRO A 142 6.98 3.97 -11.76
N TRP A 143 5.98 3.20 -12.17
CA TRP A 143 6.11 2.08 -13.11
C TRP A 143 5.97 2.50 -14.59
N GLU A 144 5.67 3.76 -14.88
CA GLU A 144 5.53 4.30 -16.25
C GLU A 144 6.85 4.94 -16.70
N ILE A 145 7.89 4.13 -16.98
CA ILE A 145 9.26 4.57 -17.26
C ILE A 145 9.30 5.63 -18.37
N ASP A 146 8.64 5.38 -19.50
CA ASP A 146 8.60 6.32 -20.61
C ASP A 146 8.04 7.70 -20.22
N LYS A 147 7.01 7.71 -19.38
CA LYS A 147 6.43 8.96 -18.88
C LYS A 147 7.33 9.63 -17.85
N MET A 148 8.01 8.86 -17.01
CA MET A 148 8.99 9.40 -16.07
C MET A 148 10.10 10.12 -16.80
N HIS A 149 10.65 9.52 -17.86
CA HIS A 149 11.67 10.14 -18.70
C HIS A 149 11.13 11.35 -19.49
N ASN A 150 10.08 11.13 -20.29
CA ASN A 150 9.62 12.14 -21.25
C ASN A 150 8.83 13.31 -20.64
N ILE A 151 8.15 13.09 -19.51
CA ILE A 151 7.29 14.09 -18.87
C ILE A 151 7.96 14.73 -17.66
N LEU A 152 8.64 13.92 -16.83
CA LEU A 152 9.25 14.39 -15.58
C LEU A 152 10.75 14.61 -15.71
N GLY A 153 11.42 14.03 -16.71
CA GLY A 153 12.88 14.08 -16.87
C GLY A 153 13.61 13.35 -15.73
N LEU A 154 12.99 12.33 -15.14
CA LEU A 154 13.54 11.57 -14.02
C LEU A 154 14.16 10.27 -14.53
N HIS A 155 15.43 10.04 -14.19
CA HIS A 155 16.21 8.85 -14.51
C HIS A 155 16.78 8.16 -13.25
N GLU A 156 16.57 8.73 -12.08
CA GLU A 156 17.15 8.24 -10.82
C GLU A 156 16.64 6.87 -10.39
N TYR A 157 15.53 6.42 -10.96
CA TYR A 157 14.89 5.15 -10.62
C TYR A 157 15.12 4.06 -11.67
N ASP A 158 15.90 4.34 -12.73
CA ASP A 158 16.08 3.42 -13.84
C ASP A 158 16.66 2.09 -13.37
N GLU A 159 17.72 2.11 -12.55
CA GLU A 159 18.33 0.88 -12.01
C GLU A 159 17.36 0.07 -11.16
N LEU A 160 16.53 0.74 -10.35
CA LEU A 160 15.51 0.08 -9.51
C LEU A 160 14.43 -0.56 -10.38
N LEU A 161 13.98 0.16 -11.41
CA LEU A 161 12.93 -0.32 -12.31
C LEU A 161 13.44 -1.42 -13.23
N ASP A 162 14.68 -1.31 -13.72
CA ASP A 162 15.34 -2.36 -14.51
C ASP A 162 15.56 -3.63 -13.69
N SER A 163 15.95 -3.49 -12.43
CA SER A 163 16.07 -4.63 -11.52
C SER A 163 14.71 -5.30 -11.30
N TYR A 164 13.68 -4.53 -11.02
CA TYR A 164 12.32 -5.05 -10.88
C TYR A 164 11.83 -5.74 -12.16
N ASN A 165 12.03 -5.12 -13.32
CA ASN A 165 11.59 -5.69 -14.60
C ASN A 165 12.33 -6.99 -14.91
N ARG A 166 13.64 -7.07 -14.69
CA ARG A 166 14.41 -8.31 -14.87
C ARG A 166 13.91 -9.42 -13.95
N GLU A 167 13.74 -9.13 -12.67
CA GLU A 167 13.20 -10.10 -11.71
C GLU A 167 11.79 -10.54 -12.11
N HIS A 168 10.98 -9.61 -12.60
CA HIS A 168 9.62 -9.91 -13.07
C HIS A 168 9.62 -10.75 -14.34
N GLU A 169 10.48 -10.43 -15.32
CA GLU A 169 10.65 -11.23 -16.56
C GLU A 169 11.16 -12.62 -16.25
N GLU A 170 12.18 -12.75 -15.40
CA GLU A 170 12.67 -14.04 -14.92
C GLU A 170 11.58 -14.82 -14.19
N TYR A 171 10.80 -14.11 -13.34
CA TYR A 171 9.66 -14.69 -12.64
C TYR A 171 8.58 -15.17 -13.61
N MET A 172 8.32 -14.45 -14.69
CA MET A 172 7.28 -14.79 -15.68
C MET A 172 7.78 -15.83 -16.70
N ALA A 173 9.09 -15.83 -17.02
CA ALA A 173 9.70 -16.78 -17.97
C ALA A 173 9.80 -18.20 -17.42
N VAL A 174 9.84 -18.37 -16.10
CA VAL A 174 9.83 -19.69 -15.48
C VAL A 174 8.47 -20.33 -15.66
N SER A 175 8.40 -21.40 -16.42
CA SER A 175 7.19 -22.23 -16.52
C SER A 175 6.74 -22.65 -15.12
N ARG A 176 5.48 -22.35 -14.79
CA ARG A 176 4.89 -22.70 -13.50
C ARG A 176 3.73 -23.61 -13.70
N ILE A 177 3.72 -24.68 -12.95
CA ILE A 177 2.58 -25.58 -12.90
C ILE A 177 1.50 -24.92 -12.05
N PRO A 178 0.38 -24.47 -12.65
CA PRO A 178 -0.71 -23.91 -11.89
C PRO A 178 -1.52 -25.03 -11.22
N VAL A 179 -1.73 -24.90 -9.92
CA VAL A 179 -2.58 -25.81 -9.15
C VAL A 179 -3.65 -24.98 -8.48
N PHE A 180 -4.90 -25.35 -8.66
CA PHE A 180 -6.03 -24.61 -8.15
C PHE A 180 -6.80 -25.42 -7.10
N PHE A 181 -7.12 -24.77 -5.97
CA PHE A 181 -7.98 -25.30 -4.93
C PHE A 181 -9.12 -24.31 -4.63
N SER A 182 -10.25 -24.85 -4.20
CA SER A 182 -11.35 -24.07 -3.63
C SER A 182 -11.71 -24.64 -2.27
N ILE A 183 -11.74 -23.79 -1.25
CA ILE A 183 -12.00 -24.20 0.14
C ILE A 183 -12.88 -23.21 0.89
N ASN A 184 -13.53 -23.73 1.93
CA ASN A 184 -14.01 -22.94 3.07
C ASN A 184 -13.23 -23.31 4.33
N GLU A 185 -13.55 -22.71 5.47
CA GLU A 185 -12.86 -22.94 6.75
C GLU A 185 -12.81 -24.42 7.16
N GLN A 186 -13.88 -25.17 6.90
CA GLN A 186 -13.97 -26.59 7.27
C GLN A 186 -13.01 -27.48 6.47
N TYR A 187 -12.69 -27.10 5.24
CA TYR A 187 -11.80 -27.87 4.36
C TYR A 187 -10.32 -27.47 4.50
N ALA A 188 -10.00 -26.45 5.27
CA ALA A 188 -8.62 -26.01 5.46
C ALA A 188 -7.66 -27.10 6.00
N PRO A 189 -8.04 -27.96 6.98
CA PRO A 189 -7.18 -29.05 7.43
C PRO A 189 -6.85 -30.06 6.30
N TYR A 190 -7.82 -30.34 5.43
CA TYR A 190 -7.60 -31.25 4.29
C TYR A 190 -6.68 -30.60 3.26
N LEU A 191 -6.85 -29.31 2.99
CA LEU A 191 -5.92 -28.60 2.11
C LEU A 191 -4.51 -28.61 2.70
N ALA A 192 -4.32 -28.46 4.01
CA ALA A 192 -3.01 -28.53 4.64
C ALA A 192 -2.31 -29.86 4.34
N VAL A 193 -3.03 -30.98 4.41
CA VAL A 193 -2.52 -32.32 4.05
C VAL A 193 -2.19 -32.40 2.57
N CYS A 194 -3.06 -31.89 1.70
CA CYS A 194 -2.82 -31.85 0.24
C CYS A 194 -1.58 -31.02 -0.10
N LEU A 195 -1.44 -29.84 0.49
CA LEU A 195 -0.29 -28.96 0.31
C LEU A 195 1.01 -29.65 0.75
N LYS A 196 1.00 -30.30 1.90
CA LYS A 196 2.17 -31.04 2.40
C LYS A 196 2.51 -32.21 1.48
N SER A 197 1.52 -32.98 1.06
CA SER A 197 1.71 -34.08 0.12
C SER A 197 2.28 -33.59 -1.21
N LEU A 198 1.75 -32.50 -1.76
CA LEU A 198 2.25 -31.90 -2.98
C LEU A 198 3.70 -31.44 -2.77
N ALA A 199 3.98 -30.72 -1.70
CA ALA A 199 5.27 -30.12 -1.43
C ALA A 199 6.42 -31.15 -1.31
N VAL A 200 6.16 -32.35 -0.80
CA VAL A 200 7.20 -33.40 -0.71
C VAL A 200 7.43 -34.15 -2.03
N HIS A 201 6.58 -33.94 -3.04
CA HIS A 201 6.67 -34.63 -4.33
C HIS A 201 6.95 -33.69 -5.52
N VAL A 202 7.04 -32.37 -5.28
CA VAL A 202 7.41 -31.44 -6.33
C VAL A 202 8.86 -31.62 -6.75
N ALA A 203 9.11 -31.53 -8.05
CA ALA A 203 10.45 -31.52 -8.58
C ALA A 203 11.18 -30.23 -8.21
N CYS A 204 12.46 -30.31 -7.85
CA CYS A 204 13.23 -29.16 -7.41
C CYS A 204 13.55 -28.16 -8.53
N ASP A 205 13.48 -28.61 -9.78
CA ASP A 205 13.71 -27.82 -11.00
C ASP A 205 12.41 -27.18 -11.58
N GLU A 206 11.26 -27.53 -11.00
CA GLU A 206 9.98 -26.97 -11.40
C GLU A 206 9.46 -25.97 -10.36
N ARG A 207 8.67 -25.00 -10.80
CA ARG A 207 7.98 -24.05 -9.93
C ARG A 207 6.48 -24.26 -9.98
N TYR A 208 5.85 -24.15 -8.82
CA TYR A 208 4.41 -24.37 -8.66
C TYR A 208 3.74 -23.09 -8.20
N ARG A 209 2.63 -22.78 -8.85
CA ARG A 209 1.76 -21.67 -8.48
C ARG A 209 0.43 -22.21 -7.97
N ILE A 210 0.28 -22.26 -6.65
CA ILE A 210 -0.94 -22.73 -6.01
C ILE A 210 -1.86 -21.55 -5.79
N ILE A 211 -3.06 -21.62 -6.35
CA ILE A 211 -4.12 -20.62 -6.22
C ILE A 211 -5.22 -21.24 -5.37
N VAL A 212 -5.55 -20.62 -4.25
CA VAL A 212 -6.61 -21.08 -3.36
C VAL A 212 -7.75 -20.06 -3.35
N MET A 213 -8.89 -20.43 -3.89
CA MET A 213 -10.11 -19.66 -3.75
C MET A 213 -10.71 -19.94 -2.36
N CYS A 214 -10.88 -18.90 -1.58
CA CYS A 214 -11.33 -18.98 -0.19
C CYS A 214 -12.73 -18.41 -0.03
N ASP A 215 -13.64 -19.21 0.51
CA ASP A 215 -14.94 -18.77 0.97
C ASP A 215 -14.96 -18.77 2.51
N ASN A 216 -15.06 -17.59 3.11
CA ASN A 216 -15.10 -17.38 4.57
C ASN A 216 -13.97 -18.06 5.36
N VAL A 217 -12.75 -18.07 4.84
CA VAL A 217 -11.56 -18.62 5.53
C VAL A 217 -10.93 -17.55 6.40
N LYS A 218 -10.66 -17.88 7.67
CA LYS A 218 -10.05 -16.96 8.63
C LYS A 218 -8.60 -16.65 8.28
N ASN A 219 -8.15 -15.43 8.55
CA ASN A 219 -6.76 -15.02 8.32
C ASN A 219 -5.74 -15.92 9.05
N ILE A 220 -6.04 -16.35 10.27
CA ILE A 220 -5.16 -17.26 11.02
C ILE A 220 -4.99 -18.60 10.31
N THR A 221 -6.06 -19.12 9.73
CA THR A 221 -6.05 -20.36 8.96
C THR A 221 -5.20 -20.23 7.69
N MET A 222 -5.30 -19.10 6.99
CA MET A 222 -4.46 -18.82 5.83
C MET A 222 -2.97 -18.73 6.18
N ILE A 223 -2.63 -18.15 7.34
CA ILE A 223 -1.26 -18.13 7.86
C ILE A 223 -0.77 -19.56 8.17
N GLN A 224 -1.60 -20.38 8.76
CA GLN A 224 -1.27 -21.78 9.05
C GLN A 224 -1.02 -22.58 7.78
N LEU A 225 -1.84 -22.40 6.74
CA LEU A 225 -1.66 -23.05 5.44
C LEU A 225 -0.35 -22.62 4.77
N ARG A 226 0.02 -21.33 4.83
CA ARG A 226 1.33 -20.87 4.34
C ARG A 226 2.49 -21.52 5.08
N ASN A 227 2.38 -21.69 6.38
CA ASN A 227 3.42 -22.33 7.19
C ASN A 227 3.68 -23.80 6.81
N VAL A 228 2.70 -24.49 6.22
CA VAL A 228 2.84 -25.89 5.76
C VAL A 228 3.90 -26.03 4.66
N ILE A 229 4.02 -25.00 3.82
CA ILE A 229 4.90 -24.99 2.64
C ILE A 229 6.03 -23.97 2.71
N LYS A 230 6.24 -23.32 3.86
CA LYS A 230 7.20 -22.22 4.02
C LYS A 230 8.66 -22.59 3.67
N ASP A 231 9.01 -23.86 3.81
CA ASP A 231 10.36 -24.36 3.57
C ASP A 231 10.58 -24.80 2.11
N TYR A 232 9.60 -24.60 1.22
CA TYR A 232 9.64 -24.97 -0.19
C TYR A 232 9.63 -23.72 -1.07
N GLU A 233 10.82 -23.26 -1.45
CA GLU A 233 11.03 -22.02 -2.20
C GLU A 233 10.43 -22.05 -3.62
N ASN A 234 10.23 -23.23 -4.18
CA ASN A 234 9.66 -23.43 -5.51
C ASN A 234 8.13 -23.45 -5.53
N ILE A 235 7.45 -23.23 -4.39
CA ILE A 235 5.99 -23.19 -4.28
C ILE A 235 5.53 -21.79 -3.90
N CYS A 236 4.74 -21.18 -4.76
CA CYS A 236 4.06 -19.90 -4.48
C CYS A 236 2.59 -20.16 -4.16
N LEU A 237 2.11 -19.72 -2.99
CA LEU A 237 0.73 -19.85 -2.56
C LEU A 237 0.02 -18.50 -2.59
N LEU A 238 -1.02 -18.39 -3.41
CA LEU A 238 -1.86 -17.22 -3.57
C LEU A 238 -3.27 -17.52 -3.07
N TYR A 239 -3.85 -16.58 -2.36
CA TYR A 239 -5.26 -16.65 -1.96
C TYR A 239 -6.07 -15.62 -2.75
N THR A 240 -7.25 -16.04 -3.20
CA THR A 240 -8.27 -15.12 -3.69
C THR A 240 -9.42 -15.16 -2.71
N SER A 241 -9.71 -14.05 -2.05
CA SER A 241 -11.00 -13.88 -1.38
C SER A 241 -12.01 -13.48 -2.43
N ASP A 242 -13.22 -14.01 -2.38
CA ASP A 242 -14.33 -13.42 -3.11
C ASP A 242 -14.43 -11.95 -2.69
N ALA A 243 -14.09 -11.08 -3.61
CA ALA A 243 -14.43 -9.68 -3.49
C ALA A 243 -15.93 -9.57 -3.72
N ALA A 244 -16.68 -9.56 -2.65
CA ALA A 244 -18.06 -9.15 -2.66
C ALA A 244 -18.15 -7.63 -2.88
#